data_ca138e3aacd870c8de224b898b0c71d6
#
_entry.id   ca138e3aacd870c8de224b898b0c71d6
#
_cell.length_a   1.000
_cell.length_b   1.000
_cell.length_c   1.000
_cell.angle_alpha   90.00
_cell.angle_beta   90.00
_cell.angle_gamma   90.00
#
_symmetry.space_group_name_H-M   'P 1'
#
loop_
_entity.id
_entity.type
_entity.pdbx_description
1 polymer ?
#
loop_
_entity_poly.entity_id
_entity_poly.type
_entity_poly.pdbx_seq_one_letter_code
_entity_poly.pdbx_strand_id
1 'polypeptide(L)'
;MKNLIKAQLYQLKKNRILILIFLALCIMQVSGSAGEMAYQNWELSAGGYLAANGLSVLSPVILIVTLVTAEVCGADFMDKTGNYELMAGYRRKDIFFSRTVLSVLLSLPAMYLLLLVWAVAAIALGGWGTELSSGAILVRMVLLIFPIFRLICEFIFLSYVIKNQYIVMGGGLFLFMGNAVLSIPEHVRMFSSIGSIHELVNVSSWATFRLVDEKEIRIYESAISSVDALGIAVISVLAGILFLWLGYQFYKKDDLH
;
A
#
# COMPACT_ATOMS: atom_id res chain seq x y z
N MET A 1 -14.41 -20.38 -9.70
CA MET A 1 -13.62 -19.15 -9.49
C MET A 1 -14.21 -17.91 -10.17
N LYS A 2 -14.42 -17.85 -11.51
CA LYS A 2 -14.93 -16.64 -12.18
C LYS A 2 -16.23 -16.09 -11.58
N ASN A 3 -17.20 -16.95 -11.25
CA ASN A 3 -18.48 -16.53 -10.68
C ASN A 3 -18.36 -15.98 -9.26
N LEU A 4 -17.46 -16.57 -8.43
CA LEU A 4 -17.13 -16.05 -7.10
C LEU A 4 -16.54 -14.64 -7.17
N ILE A 5 -15.53 -14.44 -8.03
CA ILE A 5 -14.93 -13.11 -8.24
C ILE A 5 -15.96 -12.09 -8.71
N LYS A 6 -16.86 -12.46 -9.63
CA LYS A 6 -17.94 -11.56 -10.10
C LYS A 6 -18.91 -11.19 -8.97
N ALA A 7 -19.31 -12.15 -8.14
CA ALA A 7 -20.22 -11.92 -7.02
C ALA A 7 -19.58 -10.97 -5.98
N GLN A 8 -18.33 -11.21 -5.62
CA GLN A 8 -17.58 -10.36 -4.68
C GLN A 8 -17.32 -8.96 -5.23
N LEU A 9 -16.97 -8.82 -6.52
CA LEU A 9 -16.84 -7.53 -7.19
C LEU A 9 -18.16 -6.75 -7.18
N TYR A 10 -19.30 -7.43 -7.36
CA TYR A 10 -20.60 -6.79 -7.29
C TYR A 10 -20.93 -6.28 -5.89
N GLN A 11 -20.60 -7.03 -4.84
CA GLN A 11 -20.76 -6.61 -3.44
C GLN A 11 -19.90 -5.37 -3.15
N LEU A 12 -18.62 -5.40 -3.52
CA LEU A 12 -17.70 -4.28 -3.31
C LEU A 12 -18.12 -3.01 -4.05
N LYS A 13 -18.62 -3.14 -5.29
CA LYS A 13 -19.16 -2.01 -6.04
C LYS A 13 -20.36 -1.35 -5.35
N LYS A 14 -21.14 -2.10 -4.56
CA LYS A 14 -22.24 -1.59 -3.75
C LYS A 14 -21.81 -1.01 -2.41
N ASN A 15 -20.59 -1.26 -1.96
CA ASN A 15 -20.07 -0.75 -0.70
C ASN A 15 -19.75 0.75 -0.84
N ARG A 16 -20.75 1.59 -0.54
CA ARG A 16 -20.63 3.05 -0.60
C ARG A 16 -19.60 3.59 0.37
N ILE A 17 -19.40 2.92 1.52
CA ILE A 17 -18.48 3.35 2.56
C ILE A 17 -17.05 3.26 2.03
N LEU A 18 -16.66 2.17 1.39
CA LEU A 18 -15.33 2.00 0.80
C LEU A 18 -15.03 3.07 -0.26
N ILE A 19 -16.02 3.37 -1.11
CA ILE A 19 -15.91 4.42 -2.14
C ILE A 19 -15.75 5.80 -1.49
N LEU A 20 -16.54 6.11 -0.45
CA LEU A 20 -16.44 7.38 0.27
C LEU A 20 -15.08 7.53 0.96
N ILE A 21 -14.56 6.47 1.59
CA ILE A 21 -13.22 6.48 2.18
C ILE A 21 -12.16 6.73 1.11
N PHE A 22 -12.23 6.06 -0.04
CA PHE A 22 -11.30 6.29 -1.13
C PHE A 22 -11.31 7.74 -1.61
N LEU A 23 -12.50 8.33 -1.81
CA LEU A 23 -12.65 9.74 -2.19
C LEU A 23 -12.10 10.67 -1.10
N ALA A 24 -12.36 10.40 0.17
CA ALA A 24 -11.82 11.17 1.28
C ALA A 24 -10.27 11.13 1.30
N LEU A 25 -9.68 9.96 1.04
CA LEU A 25 -8.22 9.82 0.93
C LEU A 25 -7.66 10.59 -0.26
N CYS A 26 -8.34 10.60 -1.41
CA CYS A 26 -7.94 11.43 -2.55
C CYS A 26 -7.96 12.93 -2.20
N ILE A 27 -9.02 13.39 -1.55
CA ILE A 27 -9.14 14.80 -1.11
C ILE A 27 -8.05 15.14 -0.09
N MET A 28 -7.84 14.28 0.90
CA MET A 28 -6.81 14.46 1.92
C MET A 28 -5.42 14.54 1.30
N GLN A 29 -5.13 13.68 0.33
CA GLN A 29 -3.84 13.64 -0.36
C GLN A 29 -3.57 14.92 -1.15
N VAL A 30 -4.58 15.40 -1.88
CA VAL A 30 -4.47 16.65 -2.67
C VAL A 30 -4.40 17.87 -1.77
N SER A 31 -5.27 17.96 -0.75
CA SER A 31 -5.28 19.10 0.17
C SER A 31 -4.01 19.19 1.01
N GLY A 32 -3.45 18.04 1.44
CA GLY A 32 -2.20 18.01 2.19
C GLY A 32 -1.02 18.53 1.36
N SER A 33 -0.88 18.06 0.12
CA SER A 33 0.18 18.55 -0.78
C SER A 33 0.00 20.02 -1.15
N ALA A 34 -1.23 20.46 -1.44
CA ALA A 34 -1.52 21.84 -1.75
C ALA A 34 -1.24 22.78 -0.55
N GLY A 35 -1.60 22.35 0.66
CA GLY A 35 -1.32 23.11 1.88
C GLY A 35 0.16 23.29 2.14
N GLU A 36 0.96 22.24 1.97
CA GLU A 36 2.42 22.31 2.15
C GLU A 36 3.08 23.18 1.08
N MET A 37 2.70 23.01 -0.19
CA MET A 37 3.20 23.84 -1.29
C MET A 37 2.83 25.32 -1.10
N ALA A 38 1.61 25.61 -0.65
CA ALA A 38 1.18 26.97 -0.34
C ALA A 38 1.96 27.57 0.83
N TYR A 39 2.26 26.78 1.87
CA TYR A 39 3.07 27.22 3.01
C TYR A 39 4.48 27.62 2.58
N GLN A 40 5.04 26.94 1.58
CA GLN A 40 6.36 27.26 1.01
C GLN A 40 6.30 28.25 -0.17
N ASN A 41 5.25 29.10 -0.24
CA ASN A 41 5.06 30.08 -1.29
C ASN A 41 5.12 29.56 -2.72
N TRP A 42 4.74 28.28 -2.93
CA TRP A 42 4.76 27.60 -4.22
C TRP A 42 6.15 27.42 -4.85
N GLU A 43 7.21 27.56 -4.08
CA GLU A 43 8.58 27.29 -4.54
C GLU A 43 8.90 25.78 -4.59
N LEU A 44 8.10 24.96 -3.91
CA LEU A 44 8.29 23.52 -3.84
C LEU A 44 7.67 22.83 -5.06
N SER A 45 8.52 22.15 -5.82
CA SER A 45 8.08 21.30 -6.93
C SER A 45 7.46 19.97 -6.44
N ALA A 46 6.75 19.26 -7.33
CA ALA A 46 6.22 17.91 -7.01
C ALA A 46 7.32 16.93 -6.63
N GLY A 47 8.48 16.98 -7.32
CA GLY A 47 9.65 16.17 -7.00
C GLY A 47 10.26 16.54 -5.65
N GLY A 48 10.40 17.83 -5.34
CA GLY A 48 10.86 18.32 -4.05
C GLY A 48 9.93 17.92 -2.90
N TYR A 49 8.60 18.01 -3.12
CA TYR A 49 7.61 17.56 -2.15
C TYR A 49 7.73 16.03 -1.87
N LEU A 50 7.86 15.22 -2.92
CA LEU A 50 8.04 13.78 -2.77
C LEU A 50 9.32 13.44 -2.00
N ALA A 51 10.40 14.17 -2.27
CA ALA A 51 11.67 14.01 -1.58
C ALA A 51 11.57 14.33 -0.09
N ALA A 52 10.85 15.39 0.25
CA ALA A 52 10.69 15.83 1.65
C ALA A 52 9.64 15.01 2.41
N ASN A 53 8.54 14.65 1.76
CA ASN A 53 7.32 14.13 2.40
C ASN A 53 6.86 12.77 1.83
N GLY A 54 7.77 11.95 1.29
CA GLY A 54 7.43 10.70 0.64
C GLY A 54 6.59 9.74 1.49
N LEU A 55 6.83 9.66 2.80
CA LEU A 55 6.02 8.86 3.73
C LEU A 55 4.58 9.37 3.87
N SER A 56 4.38 10.69 3.88
CA SER A 56 3.06 11.28 3.93
C SER A 56 2.24 10.95 2.69
N VAL A 57 2.90 10.86 1.53
CA VAL A 57 2.27 10.45 0.26
C VAL A 57 1.84 8.98 0.31
N LEU A 58 2.59 8.11 0.99
CA LEU A 58 2.30 6.67 1.03
C LEU A 58 1.39 6.22 2.17
N SER A 59 1.29 7.00 3.24
CA SER A 59 0.43 6.63 4.36
C SER A 59 -1.03 6.34 3.93
N PRO A 60 -1.70 7.17 3.11
CA PRO A 60 -3.04 6.88 2.61
C PRO A 60 -3.10 5.64 1.71
N VAL A 61 -1.99 5.34 1.00
CA VAL A 61 -1.89 4.14 0.17
C VAL A 61 -1.90 2.87 1.03
N ILE A 62 -1.13 2.86 2.13
CA ILE A 62 -1.14 1.74 3.08
C ILE A 62 -2.55 1.54 3.63
N LEU A 63 -3.22 2.63 4.00
CA LEU A 63 -4.57 2.57 4.55
C LEU A 63 -5.57 1.98 3.55
N ILE A 64 -5.61 2.46 2.31
CA ILE A 64 -6.57 1.93 1.31
C ILE A 64 -6.32 0.46 0.99
N VAL A 65 -5.05 0.05 0.87
CA VAL A 65 -4.67 -1.35 0.63
C VAL A 65 -5.16 -2.26 1.76
N THR A 66 -4.95 -1.85 3.01
CA THR A 66 -5.37 -2.63 4.18
C THR A 66 -6.88 -2.68 4.32
N LEU A 67 -7.58 -1.57 4.07
CA LEU A 67 -9.04 -1.50 4.10
C LEU A 67 -9.68 -2.39 3.03
N VAL A 68 -9.20 -2.32 1.79
CA VAL A 68 -9.70 -3.18 0.70
C VAL A 68 -9.49 -4.65 1.03
N THR A 69 -8.31 -5.00 1.55
CA THR A 69 -7.99 -6.39 1.88
C THR A 69 -8.85 -6.90 3.04
N ALA A 70 -9.06 -6.09 4.08
CA ALA A 70 -9.90 -6.44 5.21
C ALA A 70 -11.37 -6.60 4.81
N GLU A 71 -11.87 -5.75 3.90
CA GLU A 71 -13.22 -5.85 3.35
C GLU A 71 -13.42 -7.14 2.55
N VAL A 72 -12.47 -7.46 1.65
CA VAL A 72 -12.57 -8.66 0.79
C VAL A 72 -12.48 -9.96 1.58
N CYS A 73 -11.57 -10.02 2.58
CA CYS A 73 -11.27 -11.27 3.30
C CYS A 73 -11.95 -11.34 4.67
N GLY A 74 -12.21 -10.21 5.31
CA GLY A 74 -12.74 -10.15 6.67
C GLY A 74 -14.27 -10.09 6.76
N ALA A 75 -14.95 -9.50 5.76
CA ALA A 75 -16.40 -9.34 5.74
C ALA A 75 -17.15 -10.67 5.83
N ASP A 76 -16.60 -11.71 5.24
CA ASP A 76 -17.20 -13.04 5.25
C ASP A 76 -17.43 -13.65 6.62
N PHE A 77 -16.53 -13.38 7.56
CA PHE A 77 -16.66 -13.88 8.92
C PHE A 77 -17.77 -13.15 9.68
N MET A 78 -18.03 -11.89 9.32
CA MET A 78 -19.12 -11.10 9.92
C MET A 78 -20.48 -11.48 9.32
N ASP A 79 -20.54 -11.60 7.99
CA ASP A 79 -21.79 -11.83 7.25
C ASP A 79 -22.09 -13.31 7.03
N LYS A 80 -21.18 -14.21 7.45
CA LYS A 80 -21.25 -15.67 7.24
C LYS A 80 -21.43 -16.09 5.78
N THR A 81 -21.01 -15.23 4.83
CA THR A 81 -21.18 -15.48 3.38
C THR A 81 -20.37 -16.66 2.91
N GLY A 82 -19.21 -16.94 3.53
CA GLY A 82 -18.40 -18.13 3.27
C GLY A 82 -19.15 -19.46 3.44
N ASN A 83 -20.10 -19.52 4.38
CA ASN A 83 -20.93 -20.71 4.58
C ASN A 83 -21.86 -20.97 3.39
N TYR A 84 -22.47 -19.91 2.84
CA TYR A 84 -23.33 -20.02 1.65
C TYR A 84 -22.54 -20.46 0.42
N GLU A 85 -21.31 -20.00 0.27
CA GLU A 85 -20.44 -20.43 -0.83
C GLU A 85 -20.07 -21.91 -0.75
N LEU A 86 -19.82 -22.42 0.48
CA LEU A 86 -19.58 -23.84 0.71
C LEU A 86 -20.83 -24.69 0.46
N MET A 87 -21.99 -24.23 0.91
CA MET A 87 -23.28 -24.90 0.63
C MET A 87 -23.61 -24.93 -0.86
N ALA A 88 -23.16 -23.93 -1.61
CA ALA A 88 -23.27 -23.89 -3.08
C ALA A 88 -22.27 -24.84 -3.79
N GLY A 89 -21.46 -25.61 -3.03
CA GLY A 89 -20.56 -26.63 -3.55
C GLY A 89 -19.16 -26.14 -3.94
N TYR A 90 -18.80 -24.88 -3.60
CA TYR A 90 -17.44 -24.41 -3.84
C TYR A 90 -16.47 -25.02 -2.82
N ARG A 91 -15.25 -25.32 -3.27
CA ARG A 91 -14.20 -25.85 -2.38
C ARG A 91 -13.58 -24.73 -1.58
N ARG A 92 -13.19 -24.98 -0.32
CA ARG A 92 -12.50 -24.01 0.55
C ARG A 92 -11.31 -23.33 -0.14
N LYS A 93 -10.48 -24.11 -0.87
CA LYS A 93 -9.36 -23.56 -1.64
C LYS A 93 -9.79 -22.55 -2.71
N ASP A 94 -10.89 -22.80 -3.40
CA ASP A 94 -11.37 -21.93 -4.49
C ASP A 94 -11.89 -20.61 -3.92
N ILE A 95 -12.51 -20.65 -2.75
CA ILE A 95 -12.97 -19.47 -2.00
C ILE A 95 -11.75 -18.65 -1.55
N PHE A 96 -10.79 -19.27 -0.86
CA PHE A 96 -9.57 -18.62 -0.40
C PHE A 96 -8.81 -17.93 -1.53
N PHE A 97 -8.52 -18.68 -2.61
CA PHE A 97 -7.79 -18.12 -3.75
C PHE A 97 -8.56 -17.05 -4.51
N SER A 98 -9.90 -17.17 -4.64
CA SER A 98 -10.69 -16.13 -5.29
C SER A 98 -10.60 -14.79 -4.54
N ARG A 99 -10.61 -14.82 -3.21
CA ARG A 99 -10.48 -13.62 -2.36
C ARG A 99 -9.06 -13.06 -2.37
N THR A 100 -8.05 -13.92 -2.30
CA THR A 100 -6.65 -13.51 -2.45
C THR A 100 -6.44 -12.78 -3.78
N VAL A 101 -6.87 -13.37 -4.89
CA VAL A 101 -6.76 -12.77 -6.22
C VAL A 101 -7.51 -11.45 -6.29
N LEU A 102 -8.72 -11.40 -5.73
CA LEU A 102 -9.54 -10.19 -5.75
C LEU A 102 -8.91 -9.07 -4.90
N SER A 103 -8.37 -9.40 -3.71
CA SER A 103 -7.66 -8.43 -2.87
C SER A 103 -6.48 -7.82 -3.61
N VAL A 104 -5.66 -8.62 -4.28
CA VAL A 104 -4.53 -8.12 -5.08
C VAL A 104 -5.01 -7.27 -6.26
N LEU A 105 -6.01 -7.75 -7.01
CA LEU A 105 -6.55 -7.06 -8.19
C LEU A 105 -7.23 -5.73 -7.88
N LEU A 106 -7.72 -5.54 -6.66
CA LEU A 106 -8.34 -4.29 -6.25
C LEU A 106 -7.38 -3.36 -5.52
N SER A 107 -6.55 -3.89 -4.63
CA SER A 107 -5.64 -3.08 -3.83
C SER A 107 -4.54 -2.43 -4.68
N LEU A 108 -3.94 -3.15 -5.64
CA LEU A 108 -2.90 -2.59 -6.49
C LEU A 108 -3.41 -1.44 -7.39
N PRO A 109 -4.52 -1.57 -8.14
CA PRO A 109 -5.05 -0.43 -8.89
C PRO A 109 -5.51 0.73 -8.00
N ALA A 110 -6.10 0.45 -6.83
CA ALA A 110 -6.50 1.51 -5.89
C ALA A 110 -5.28 2.31 -5.40
N MET A 111 -4.17 1.63 -5.09
CA MET A 111 -2.89 2.27 -4.77
C MET A 111 -2.43 3.19 -5.89
N TYR A 112 -2.32 2.66 -7.12
CA TYR A 112 -1.82 3.45 -8.25
C TYR A 112 -2.74 4.60 -8.63
N LEU A 113 -4.05 4.42 -8.52
CA LEU A 113 -5.02 5.50 -8.72
C LEU A 113 -4.80 6.63 -7.71
N LEU A 114 -4.60 6.30 -6.44
CA LEU A 114 -4.35 7.30 -5.40
C LEU A 114 -3.04 8.05 -5.65
N LEU A 115 -1.97 7.33 -6.00
CA LEU A 115 -0.67 7.93 -6.35
C LEU A 115 -0.77 8.80 -7.62
N LEU A 116 -1.55 8.37 -8.60
CA LEU A 116 -1.78 9.13 -9.84
C LEU A 116 -2.55 10.43 -9.57
N VAL A 117 -3.62 10.36 -8.76
CA VAL A 117 -4.38 11.56 -8.33
C VAL A 117 -3.45 12.56 -7.65
N TRP A 118 -2.61 12.07 -6.73
CA TRP A 118 -1.62 12.91 -6.07
C TRP A 118 -0.63 13.51 -7.07
N ALA A 119 -0.02 12.69 -7.93
CA ALA A 119 1.00 13.14 -8.87
C ALA A 119 0.45 14.20 -9.83
N VAL A 120 -0.74 13.98 -10.38
CA VAL A 120 -1.41 14.94 -11.27
C VAL A 120 -1.66 16.27 -10.55
N ALA A 121 -2.17 16.23 -9.32
CA ALA A 121 -2.44 17.44 -8.55
C ALA A 121 -1.15 18.18 -8.19
N ALA A 122 -0.12 17.48 -7.72
CA ALA A 122 1.16 18.07 -7.35
C ALA A 122 1.89 18.70 -8.56
N ILE A 123 1.89 18.02 -9.71
CA ILE A 123 2.48 18.53 -10.95
C ILE A 123 1.70 19.75 -11.46
N ALA A 124 0.38 19.74 -11.37
CA ALA A 124 -0.44 20.88 -11.78
C ALA A 124 -0.22 22.13 -10.92
N LEU A 125 0.11 21.94 -9.63
CA LEU A 125 0.35 23.02 -8.68
C LEU A 125 1.77 23.60 -8.77
N GLY A 126 2.81 22.76 -8.78
CA GLY A 126 4.21 23.19 -8.65
C GLY A 126 5.14 22.72 -9.79
N GLY A 127 4.61 22.02 -10.81
CA GLY A 127 5.46 21.35 -11.81
C GLY A 127 6.22 20.16 -11.22
N TRP A 128 7.00 19.45 -12.05
CA TRP A 128 7.77 18.30 -11.55
C TRP A 128 9.04 18.72 -10.80
N GLY A 129 9.74 19.76 -11.29
CA GLY A 129 11.04 20.16 -10.79
C GLY A 129 12.20 19.37 -11.40
N THR A 130 13.40 19.70 -10.97
CA THR A 130 14.66 19.07 -11.44
C THR A 130 15.34 18.23 -10.36
N GLU A 131 14.79 18.20 -9.14
CA GLU A 131 15.40 17.59 -7.98
C GLU A 131 15.46 16.06 -8.07
N LEU A 132 14.45 15.45 -8.70
CA LEU A 132 14.37 14.01 -8.84
C LEU A 132 14.24 13.56 -10.28
N SER A 133 15.02 12.56 -10.66
CA SER A 133 14.89 11.90 -11.97
C SER A 133 13.57 11.13 -12.05
N SER A 134 12.74 11.48 -13.04
CA SER A 134 11.46 10.81 -13.28
C SER A 134 11.62 9.31 -13.55
N GLY A 135 12.69 8.91 -14.23
CA GLY A 135 12.97 7.50 -14.52
C GLY A 135 13.27 6.68 -13.26
N ALA A 136 14.07 7.24 -12.34
CA ALA A 136 14.39 6.55 -11.08
C ALA A 136 13.17 6.43 -10.16
N ILE A 137 12.29 7.43 -10.14
CA ILE A 137 11.03 7.34 -9.38
C ILE A 137 10.12 6.27 -9.98
N LEU A 138 10.03 6.19 -11.31
CA LEU A 138 9.24 5.17 -11.98
C LEU A 138 9.70 3.76 -11.62
N VAL A 139 11.01 3.50 -11.58
CA VAL A 139 11.58 2.22 -11.13
C VAL A 139 11.15 1.91 -9.68
N ARG A 140 11.22 2.89 -8.76
CA ARG A 140 10.79 2.72 -7.38
C ARG A 140 9.29 2.45 -7.25
N MET A 141 8.48 3.14 -8.05
CA MET A 141 7.03 2.89 -8.08
C MET A 141 6.72 1.47 -8.56
N VAL A 142 7.47 0.95 -9.54
CA VAL A 142 7.34 -0.46 -9.96
C VAL A 142 7.79 -1.41 -8.86
N LEU A 143 8.91 -1.13 -8.20
CA LEU A 143 9.39 -1.96 -7.08
C LEU A 143 8.42 -1.98 -5.89
N LEU A 144 7.61 -0.95 -5.71
CA LEU A 144 6.62 -0.85 -4.65
C LEU A 144 5.56 -1.97 -4.72
N ILE A 145 5.35 -2.57 -5.89
CA ILE A 145 4.43 -3.72 -6.05
C ILE A 145 4.78 -4.84 -5.09
N PHE A 146 6.06 -5.14 -4.89
CA PHE A 146 6.50 -6.27 -4.09
C PHE A 146 6.18 -6.13 -2.60
N PRO A 147 6.58 -5.05 -1.91
CA PRO A 147 6.23 -4.89 -0.50
C PRO A 147 4.73 -4.63 -0.28
N ILE A 148 4.03 -4.02 -1.22
CA ILE A 148 2.56 -3.89 -1.15
C ILE A 148 1.89 -5.26 -1.32
N PHE A 149 2.34 -6.09 -2.24
CA PHE A 149 1.86 -7.47 -2.36
C PHE A 149 2.06 -8.24 -1.05
N ARG A 150 3.23 -8.12 -0.42
CA ARG A 150 3.49 -8.71 0.90
C ARG A 150 2.52 -8.17 1.95
N LEU A 151 2.31 -6.87 2.02
CA LEU A 151 1.37 -6.24 2.94
C LEU A 151 -0.06 -6.78 2.76
N ILE A 152 -0.52 -6.94 1.52
CA ILE A 152 -1.80 -7.57 1.21
C ILE A 152 -1.85 -8.99 1.80
N CYS A 153 -0.81 -9.80 1.60
CA CYS A 153 -0.73 -11.17 2.11
C CYS A 153 -0.73 -11.23 3.65
N GLU A 154 -0.05 -10.30 4.32
CA GLU A 154 -0.07 -10.15 5.77
C GLU A 154 -1.48 -9.84 6.28
N PHE A 155 -2.20 -8.93 5.64
CA PHE A 155 -3.57 -8.58 6.02
C PHE A 155 -4.59 -9.67 5.67
N ILE A 156 -4.38 -10.43 4.60
CA ILE A 156 -5.14 -11.66 4.31
C ILE A 156 -4.97 -12.66 5.46
N PHE A 157 -3.72 -12.95 5.84
CA PHE A 157 -3.43 -13.83 6.96
C PHE A 157 -4.09 -13.36 8.26
N LEU A 158 -3.95 -12.08 8.61
CA LEU A 158 -4.57 -11.50 9.79
C LEU A 158 -6.10 -11.61 9.77
N SER A 159 -6.73 -11.43 8.59
CA SER A 159 -8.19 -11.57 8.44
C SER A 159 -8.66 -12.98 8.78
N TYR A 160 -7.91 -14.01 8.39
CA TYR A 160 -8.25 -15.40 8.70
C TYR A 160 -7.94 -15.82 10.14
N VAL A 161 -6.98 -15.16 10.80
CA VAL A 161 -6.67 -15.41 12.22
C VAL A 161 -7.63 -14.68 13.14
N ILE A 162 -7.87 -13.39 12.89
CA ILE A 162 -8.66 -12.51 13.77
C ILE A 162 -10.16 -12.71 13.54
N LYS A 163 -10.59 -13.04 12.31
CA LYS A 163 -12.00 -13.26 11.92
C LYS A 163 -12.94 -12.09 12.24
N ASN A 164 -12.40 -10.91 12.37
CA ASN A 164 -13.14 -9.68 12.60
C ASN A 164 -12.61 -8.58 11.70
N GLN A 165 -13.43 -8.20 10.73
CA GLN A 165 -13.12 -7.18 9.75
C GLN A 165 -12.71 -5.85 10.38
N TYR A 166 -13.43 -5.41 11.40
CA TYR A 166 -13.20 -4.10 12.03
C TYR A 166 -11.88 -4.05 12.80
N ILE A 167 -11.47 -5.15 13.43
CA ILE A 167 -10.17 -5.24 14.11
C ILE A 167 -9.03 -5.19 13.07
N VAL A 168 -9.20 -5.88 11.94
CA VAL A 168 -8.21 -5.87 10.86
C VAL A 168 -8.11 -4.49 10.22
N MET A 169 -9.24 -3.80 9.98
CA MET A 169 -9.28 -2.42 9.52
C MET A 169 -8.62 -1.46 10.52
N GLY A 170 -8.87 -1.66 11.82
CA GLY A 170 -8.23 -0.91 12.90
C GLY A 170 -6.71 -1.07 12.90
N GLY A 171 -6.21 -2.27 12.61
CA GLY A 171 -4.78 -2.54 12.39
C GLY A 171 -4.20 -1.70 11.25
N GLY A 172 -4.92 -1.59 10.12
CA GLY A 172 -4.53 -0.72 9.00
C GLY A 172 -4.49 0.76 9.39
N LEU A 173 -5.47 1.21 10.17
CA LEU A 173 -5.54 2.57 10.67
C LEU A 173 -4.42 2.87 11.68
N PHE A 174 -4.08 1.89 12.52
CA PHE A 174 -2.92 1.98 13.42
C PHE A 174 -1.61 2.12 12.65
N LEU A 175 -1.42 1.35 11.58
CA LEU A 175 -0.24 1.48 10.71
C LEU A 175 -0.20 2.84 9.99
N PHE A 176 -1.35 3.34 9.55
CA PHE A 176 -1.45 4.67 8.96
C PHE A 176 -1.02 5.77 9.93
N MET A 177 -1.52 5.75 11.16
CA MET A 177 -1.19 6.74 12.19
C MET A 177 0.21 6.53 12.77
N GLY A 178 0.63 5.28 12.94
CA GLY A 178 1.92 4.91 13.53
C GLY A 178 3.11 5.07 12.58
N ASN A 179 2.87 5.24 11.29
CA ASN A 179 3.93 5.33 10.28
C ASN A 179 4.90 6.51 10.51
N ALA A 180 4.41 7.60 11.13
CA ALA A 180 5.22 8.74 11.53
C ALA A 180 6.07 8.48 12.80
N VAL A 181 5.72 7.46 13.60
CA VAL A 181 6.33 7.17 14.92
C VAL A 181 7.24 5.94 14.88
N LEU A 182 7.00 5.01 13.95
CA LEU A 182 7.75 3.75 13.83
C LEU A 182 9.08 3.98 13.10
N SER A 183 10.09 4.43 13.84
CA SER A 183 11.47 4.39 13.37
C SER A 183 11.97 2.94 13.37
N ILE A 184 11.84 2.25 12.23
CA ILE A 184 12.38 0.89 12.06
C ILE A 184 13.89 1.00 11.82
N PRO A 185 14.75 0.31 12.62
CA PRO A 185 16.19 0.29 12.40
C PRO A 185 16.56 -0.16 10.98
N GLU A 186 17.58 0.45 10.38
CA GLU A 186 17.95 0.21 8.97
C GLU A 186 18.17 -1.27 8.63
N HIS A 187 18.84 -2.02 9.53
CA HIS A 187 19.15 -3.44 9.29
C HIS A 187 17.91 -4.36 9.31
N VAL A 188 16.76 -3.87 9.77
CA VAL A 188 15.50 -4.66 9.87
C VAL A 188 14.47 -4.21 8.84
N ARG A 189 14.69 -3.09 8.16
CA ARG A 189 13.72 -2.50 7.21
C ARG A 189 13.30 -3.47 6.11
N MET A 190 14.24 -4.22 5.53
CA MET A 190 13.93 -5.19 4.48
C MET A 190 13.05 -6.36 4.96
N PHE A 191 13.07 -6.67 6.25
CA PHE A 191 12.28 -7.77 6.82
C PHE A 191 10.85 -7.38 7.20
N SER A 192 10.49 -6.12 7.08
CA SER A 192 9.15 -5.59 7.32
C SER A 192 8.58 -5.03 6.02
N SER A 193 7.27 -5.23 5.77
CA SER A 193 6.58 -4.63 4.61
C SER A 193 6.64 -3.12 4.65
N ILE A 194 6.38 -2.53 5.82
CA ILE A 194 6.41 -1.08 6.04
C ILE A 194 7.84 -0.56 5.90
N GLY A 195 8.83 -1.27 6.43
CA GLY A 195 10.23 -0.92 6.29
C GLY A 195 10.69 -0.92 4.84
N SER A 196 10.30 -1.92 4.06
CA SER A 196 10.60 -1.99 2.61
C SER A 196 9.90 -0.88 1.82
N ILE A 197 8.67 -0.53 2.19
CA ILE A 197 7.94 0.60 1.61
C ILE A 197 8.66 1.91 1.96
N HIS A 198 9.06 2.08 3.22
CA HIS A 198 9.81 3.24 3.68
C HIS A 198 11.10 3.43 2.91
N GLU A 199 11.88 2.35 2.71
CA GLU A 199 13.14 2.38 1.96
C GLU A 199 12.94 2.81 0.50
N LEU A 200 11.87 2.38 -0.14
CA LEU A 200 11.56 2.74 -1.52
C LEU A 200 11.10 4.19 -1.69
N VAL A 201 10.57 4.81 -0.66
CA VAL A 201 9.89 6.12 -0.74
C VAL A 201 10.65 7.22 -0.06
N ASN A 202 11.44 6.90 0.97
CA ASN A 202 12.21 7.90 1.68
C ASN A 202 13.45 8.32 0.87
N VAL A 203 13.25 9.20 -0.09
CA VAL A 203 14.32 9.74 -0.93
C VAL A 203 15.19 10.74 -0.16
N SER A 204 14.67 11.32 0.92
CA SER A 204 15.40 12.29 1.75
C SER A 204 16.60 11.68 2.50
N SER A 205 16.58 10.38 2.82
CA SER A 205 17.71 9.69 3.44
C SER A 205 18.93 9.54 2.50
N TRP A 206 18.77 9.87 1.23
CA TRP A 206 19.78 9.67 0.17
C TRP A 206 20.27 10.99 -0.43
N ALA A 207 19.93 12.11 0.22
CA ALA A 207 20.45 13.40 -0.19
C ALA A 207 21.96 13.49 0.07
N THR A 208 22.75 13.54 -0.99
CA THR A 208 24.15 13.96 -0.91
C THR A 208 24.21 15.48 -1.03
N PHE A 209 24.88 16.13 -0.08
CA PHE A 209 25.14 17.56 -0.16
C PHE A 209 26.34 17.77 -1.09
N ARG A 210 26.16 18.54 -2.13
CA ARG A 210 27.25 18.98 -3.02
C ARG A 210 27.37 20.50 -2.94
N LEU A 211 28.56 20.96 -2.66
CA LEU A 211 28.88 22.38 -2.74
C LEU A 211 29.11 22.72 -4.23
N VAL A 212 28.20 23.51 -4.80
CA VAL A 212 28.37 24.09 -6.13
C VAL A 212 28.26 25.60 -5.97
N ASP A 213 29.30 26.32 -6.32
CA ASP A 213 29.39 27.80 -6.24
C ASP A 213 29.04 28.37 -4.85
N GLU A 214 29.64 27.78 -3.78
CA GLU A 214 29.40 28.16 -2.37
C GLU A 214 27.96 27.98 -1.86
N LYS A 215 27.07 27.41 -2.64
CA LYS A 215 25.72 27.05 -2.22
C LYS A 215 25.62 25.56 -1.97
N GLU A 216 25.05 25.17 -0.84
CA GLU A 216 24.69 23.79 -0.57
C GLU A 216 23.49 23.40 -1.46
N ILE A 217 23.76 22.62 -2.50
CA ILE A 217 22.72 22.03 -3.31
C ILE A 217 22.47 20.60 -2.83
N ARG A 218 21.24 20.31 -2.46
CA ARG A 218 20.82 18.95 -2.14
C ARG A 218 20.63 18.18 -3.44
N ILE A 219 21.48 17.21 -3.69
CA ILE A 219 21.33 16.29 -4.80
C ILE A 219 20.70 15.02 -4.22
N TYR A 220 19.52 14.68 -4.67
CA TYR A 220 18.85 13.46 -4.27
C TYR A 220 19.31 12.32 -5.17
N GLU A 221 19.93 11.33 -4.56
CA GLU A 221 20.31 10.10 -5.26
C GLU A 221 19.06 9.23 -5.42
N SER A 222 18.42 9.35 -6.57
CA SER A 222 17.16 8.63 -6.84
C SER A 222 17.38 7.17 -7.25
N ALA A 223 18.62 6.79 -7.61
CA ALA A 223 18.95 5.42 -7.98
C ALA A 223 18.94 4.48 -6.77
N ILE A 224 18.31 3.32 -6.95
CA ILE A 224 18.37 2.23 -5.95
C ILE A 224 19.42 1.21 -6.39
N SER A 225 20.19 0.67 -5.43
CA SER A 225 21.12 -0.41 -5.73
C SER A 225 20.39 -1.63 -6.29
N SER A 226 20.94 -2.27 -7.30
CA SER A 226 20.36 -3.50 -7.86
C SER A 226 20.26 -4.63 -6.83
N VAL A 227 21.17 -4.67 -5.87
CA VAL A 227 21.18 -5.66 -4.78
C VAL A 227 20.01 -5.41 -3.83
N ASP A 228 19.78 -4.16 -3.44
CA ASP A 228 18.70 -3.79 -2.53
C ASP A 228 17.33 -3.99 -3.21
N ALA A 229 17.22 -3.62 -4.48
CA ALA A 229 16.01 -3.84 -5.28
C ALA A 229 15.65 -5.33 -5.37
N LEU A 230 16.63 -6.19 -5.66
CA LEU A 230 16.45 -7.63 -5.67
C LEU A 230 16.14 -8.18 -4.29
N GLY A 231 16.83 -7.71 -3.25
CA GLY A 231 16.58 -8.08 -1.86
C GLY A 231 15.15 -7.81 -1.44
N ILE A 232 14.66 -6.59 -1.66
CA ILE A 232 13.28 -6.18 -1.37
C ILE A 232 12.28 -7.05 -2.14
N ALA A 233 12.50 -7.28 -3.44
CA ALA A 233 11.58 -8.07 -4.26
C ALA A 233 11.52 -9.53 -3.79
N VAL A 234 12.68 -10.19 -3.62
CA VAL A 234 12.75 -11.61 -3.23
C VAL A 234 12.18 -11.83 -1.83
N ILE A 235 12.60 -11.03 -0.85
CA ILE A 235 12.10 -11.16 0.53
C ILE A 235 10.60 -10.91 0.59
N SER A 236 10.09 -9.90 -0.13
CA SER A 236 8.66 -9.60 -0.16
C SER A 236 7.84 -10.73 -0.78
N VAL A 237 8.30 -11.32 -1.88
CA VAL A 237 7.58 -12.45 -2.52
C VAL A 237 7.60 -13.68 -1.61
N LEU A 238 8.77 -14.06 -1.06
CA LEU A 238 8.88 -15.21 -0.18
C LEU A 238 8.03 -15.06 1.07
N ALA A 239 8.09 -13.91 1.72
CA ALA A 239 7.27 -13.61 2.89
C ALA A 239 5.78 -13.60 2.54
N GLY A 240 5.39 -13.00 1.41
CA GLY A 240 4.01 -13.00 0.94
C GLY A 240 3.46 -14.42 0.72
N ILE A 241 4.24 -15.28 0.07
CA ILE A 241 3.87 -16.71 -0.12
C ILE A 241 3.73 -17.42 1.23
N LEU A 242 4.64 -17.17 2.17
CA LEU A 242 4.59 -17.75 3.52
C LEU A 242 3.30 -17.33 4.25
N PHE A 243 2.95 -16.04 4.24
CA PHE A 243 1.72 -15.56 4.87
C PHE A 243 0.46 -16.10 4.21
N LEU A 244 0.43 -16.24 2.88
CA LEU A 244 -0.69 -16.88 2.19
C LEU A 244 -0.81 -18.36 2.56
N TRP A 245 0.29 -19.08 2.65
CA TRP A 245 0.29 -20.48 3.07
C TRP A 245 -0.22 -20.63 4.50
N LEU A 246 0.26 -19.81 5.43
CA LEU A 246 -0.22 -19.79 6.81
C LEU A 246 -1.71 -19.45 6.87
N GLY A 247 -2.16 -18.40 6.18
CA GLY A 247 -3.56 -17.99 6.11
C GLY A 247 -4.46 -19.13 5.59
N TYR A 248 -4.01 -19.84 4.55
CA TYR A 248 -4.74 -21.01 4.05
C TYR A 248 -4.81 -22.15 5.07
N GLN A 249 -3.75 -22.41 5.85
CA GLN A 249 -3.76 -23.46 6.88
C GLN A 249 -4.75 -23.12 8.01
N PHE A 250 -4.82 -21.83 8.42
CA PHE A 250 -5.83 -21.38 9.39
C PHE A 250 -7.24 -21.53 8.83
N TYR A 251 -7.48 -21.06 7.60
CA TYR A 251 -8.77 -21.16 6.95
C TYR A 251 -9.24 -22.60 6.75
N LYS A 252 -8.32 -23.54 6.45
CA LYS A 252 -8.63 -24.96 6.26
C LYS A 252 -9.08 -25.65 7.55
N LYS A 253 -8.48 -25.27 8.70
CA LYS A 253 -8.77 -25.86 10.01
C LYS A 253 -10.02 -25.28 10.66
N ASP A 254 -10.58 -24.22 10.09
CA ASP A 254 -11.72 -23.53 10.64
C ASP A 254 -12.99 -24.37 10.46
N ASP A 255 -13.56 -24.83 11.60
CA ASP A 255 -14.91 -25.37 11.63
C ASP A 255 -15.86 -24.18 11.55
N LEU A 256 -16.47 -24.00 10.40
CA LEU A 256 -17.47 -22.96 10.16
C LEU A 256 -18.73 -23.29 10.95
N HIS A 257 -18.80 -22.79 12.19
CA HIS A 257 -19.99 -22.86 13.05
C HIS A 257 -20.97 -21.72 12.77
#